data_6ab9ca89919077544d52f99b4b7646bf
#
_entry.id   6ab9ca89919077544d52f99b4b7646bf
#
_cell.length_a   1.000
_cell.length_b   1.000
_cell.length_c   1.000
_cell.angle_alpha   90.00
_cell.angle_beta   90.00
_cell.angle_gamma   90.00
#
_symmetry.space_group_name_H-M   'P 1'
#
loop_
_entity.id
_entity.type
_entity.pdbx_description
1 polymer ?
#
loop_
_entity_poly.entity_id
_entity_poly.type
_entity_poly.pdbx_seq_one_letter_code
_entity_poly.pdbx_strand_id
1 'polypeptide(L)'
;ITGKDTCLIDLEGKFMFPGFSDAHRSPVLKVFQDQYLDLTDCHTTDDVLSAVSAWAEEPEDAEVFFGYGYRDDLKPESAPQEAAGIDKGNETDGAKETAADLSASSCAEVCPETTEISKKAALAEETSRADAPDLLDFPVSSKLLSEACDDRPVLLLCQNGVQCWTNMEADRIVAQTAEEEVVETVTVSYVLNLLIPFDFEEIEELVKFESEALAEHGFTSVLDIAAPDYFETLYEDSILGLYNEGELRQRFFGSYLVNRPLQPRMIVHKLMARRTNCLEIGDRINAEMLYLYLENAQNPIPFTQGALNAITEEVSDKGFGLFIEADGSEDLTMAYLALENLRSKGYKNNVIIATDAVPDENVLQELLYRDTAILTYGTAPLASSALPPGIGSVTEAIEQLTTGAAAIIGMSEKLGKIAAGYLADFTLFETNPLDGSLQQFAKQQACMTVVGGSIVYDAQSEADMDLYRIMSTQQL
;
A
#
# COMPACT_ATOMS: atom_id res chain seq x y z
N ILE A 1 -15.30 -17.42 37.44
CA ILE A 1 -15.09 -15.96 37.55
C ILE A 1 -16.21 -15.23 36.77
N THR A 2 -17.47 -15.65 36.94
CA THR A 2 -18.58 -15.00 36.27
C THR A 2 -19.23 -13.98 37.23
N GLY A 3 -19.38 -12.73 36.77
CA GLY A 3 -20.05 -11.64 37.47
C GLY A 3 -21.41 -11.34 36.87
N LYS A 4 -22.09 -10.32 37.39
CA LYS A 4 -23.43 -9.92 36.92
C LYS A 4 -23.40 -9.35 35.49
N ASP A 5 -22.26 -8.84 35.07
CA ASP A 5 -22.05 -8.20 33.76
C ASP A 5 -21.26 -9.14 32.77
N THR A 6 -21.14 -10.42 33.12
CA THR A 6 -20.46 -11.40 32.27
C THR A 6 -21.46 -11.92 31.22
N CYS A 7 -21.18 -11.67 29.96
CA CYS A 7 -21.82 -12.34 28.84
C CYS A 7 -21.29 -13.77 28.72
N LEU A 8 -22.18 -14.73 28.67
CA LEU A 8 -21.83 -16.15 28.47
C LEU A 8 -22.31 -16.56 27.07
N ILE A 9 -21.38 -16.96 26.23
CA ILE A 9 -21.67 -17.46 24.87
C ILE A 9 -21.37 -18.95 24.87
N ASP A 10 -22.39 -19.76 24.59
CA ASP A 10 -22.21 -21.20 24.34
C ASP A 10 -21.74 -21.40 22.90
N LEU A 11 -20.59 -21.98 22.72
CA LEU A 11 -20.01 -22.20 21.39
C LEU A 11 -20.60 -23.43 20.68
N GLU A 12 -21.44 -24.24 21.36
CA GLU A 12 -22.13 -25.39 20.78
C GLU A 12 -21.19 -26.38 20.06
N GLY A 13 -19.95 -26.44 20.50
CA GLY A 13 -18.91 -27.31 19.90
C GLY A 13 -18.13 -26.70 18.74
N LYS A 14 -18.30 -25.40 18.45
CA LYS A 14 -17.51 -24.65 17.48
C LYS A 14 -16.05 -24.50 17.91
N PHE A 15 -15.18 -24.25 16.96
CA PHE A 15 -13.73 -24.14 17.17
C PHE A 15 -13.33 -22.67 17.22
N MET A 16 -12.69 -22.27 18.33
CA MET A 16 -12.28 -20.90 18.58
C MET A 16 -10.76 -20.75 18.44
N PHE A 17 -10.35 -19.74 17.66
CA PHE A 17 -8.98 -19.32 17.45
C PHE A 17 -8.79 -17.88 17.89
N PRO A 18 -7.52 -17.42 18.11
CA PRO A 18 -7.26 -15.99 18.20
C PRO A 18 -7.78 -15.29 16.94
N GLY A 19 -8.23 -14.07 17.07
CA GLY A 19 -8.65 -13.29 15.91
C GLY A 19 -7.54 -13.17 14.87
N PHE A 20 -7.89 -13.32 13.61
CA PHE A 20 -6.94 -13.20 12.51
C PHE A 20 -6.59 -11.74 12.27
N SER A 21 -5.37 -11.48 11.85
CA SER A 21 -4.88 -10.16 11.49
C SER A 21 -4.30 -10.21 10.09
N ASP A 22 -4.67 -9.25 9.24
CA ASP A 22 -4.01 -9.02 7.96
C ASP A 22 -2.96 -7.92 8.15
N ALA A 23 -1.70 -8.27 7.93
CA ALA A 23 -0.58 -7.36 8.16
C ALA A 23 0.03 -6.80 6.87
N HIS A 24 -0.60 -7.06 5.72
CA HIS A 24 -0.18 -6.58 4.41
C HIS A 24 -1.38 -6.35 3.51
N ARG A 25 -2.17 -5.31 3.81
CA ARG A 25 -3.39 -5.03 3.09
C ARG A 25 -3.60 -3.55 2.87
N SER A 26 -4.19 -3.22 1.75
CA SER A 26 -4.81 -1.92 1.52
C SER A 26 -6.30 -2.12 1.25
N PRO A 27 -7.18 -1.86 2.23
CA PRO A 27 -8.62 -2.03 2.04
C PRO A 27 -9.17 -1.21 0.87
N VAL A 28 -8.71 0.01 0.67
CA VAL A 28 -9.16 0.85 -0.44
C VAL A 28 -8.77 0.28 -1.80
N LEU A 29 -7.57 -0.29 -1.93
CA LEU A 29 -7.14 -0.93 -3.19
C LEU A 29 -7.92 -2.21 -3.46
N LYS A 30 -8.29 -2.96 -2.40
CA LYS A 30 -9.16 -4.15 -2.55
C LYS A 30 -10.52 -3.79 -3.11
N VAL A 31 -11.08 -2.69 -2.65
CA VAL A 31 -12.36 -2.19 -3.16
C VAL A 31 -12.26 -1.85 -4.64
N PHE A 32 -11.17 -1.20 -5.07
CA PHE A 32 -10.97 -0.93 -6.50
C PHE A 32 -10.93 -2.21 -7.34
N GLN A 33 -10.30 -3.26 -6.81
CA GLN A 33 -10.30 -4.57 -7.46
C GLN A 33 -11.71 -5.15 -7.63
N ASP A 34 -12.56 -4.99 -6.62
CA ASP A 34 -13.88 -5.62 -6.61
C ASP A 34 -14.94 -4.83 -7.40
N GLN A 35 -14.77 -3.51 -7.52
CA GLN A 35 -15.77 -2.62 -8.11
C GLN A 35 -15.47 -2.22 -9.56
N TYR A 36 -14.22 -2.30 -10.00
CA TYR A 36 -13.79 -1.83 -11.32
C TYR A 36 -13.11 -2.94 -12.11
N LEU A 37 -12.59 -2.63 -13.30
CA LEU A 37 -11.87 -3.63 -14.09
C LEU A 37 -10.68 -4.19 -13.30
N ASP A 38 -10.75 -5.46 -12.94
CA ASP A 38 -9.66 -6.17 -12.27
C ASP A 38 -8.57 -6.57 -13.28
N LEU A 39 -7.37 -6.03 -13.09
CA LEU A 39 -6.18 -6.28 -13.91
C LEU A 39 -5.12 -7.10 -13.18
N THR A 40 -5.42 -7.62 -11.99
CA THR A 40 -4.44 -8.32 -11.13
C THR A 40 -3.90 -9.62 -11.75
N ASP A 41 -4.69 -10.26 -12.62
CA ASP A 41 -4.29 -11.45 -13.37
C ASP A 41 -3.58 -11.14 -14.70
N CYS A 42 -3.39 -9.86 -15.04
CA CYS A 42 -2.68 -9.45 -16.25
C CYS A 42 -1.17 -9.51 -16.03
N HIS A 43 -0.48 -10.33 -16.80
CA HIS A 43 0.97 -10.56 -16.69
C HIS A 43 1.79 -9.86 -17.76
N THR A 44 1.14 -9.37 -18.82
CA THR A 44 1.77 -8.67 -19.94
C THR A 44 0.99 -7.43 -20.32
N THR A 45 1.61 -6.51 -21.03
CA THR A 45 0.93 -5.32 -21.59
C THR A 45 -0.22 -5.74 -22.52
N ASP A 46 -0.04 -6.80 -23.30
CA ASP A 46 -1.08 -7.31 -24.20
C ASP A 46 -2.30 -7.85 -23.44
N ASP A 47 -2.09 -8.47 -22.26
CA ASP A 47 -3.19 -8.91 -21.40
C ASP A 47 -4.00 -7.70 -20.91
N VAL A 48 -3.34 -6.64 -20.47
CA VAL A 48 -4.00 -5.40 -20.01
C VAL A 48 -4.80 -4.76 -21.15
N LEU A 49 -4.19 -4.59 -22.33
CA LEU A 49 -4.87 -4.00 -23.49
C LEU A 49 -6.07 -4.86 -23.94
N SER A 50 -5.94 -6.16 -23.89
CA SER A 50 -7.03 -7.10 -24.21
C SER A 50 -8.18 -7.00 -23.21
N ALA A 51 -7.86 -6.90 -21.91
CA ALA A 51 -8.86 -6.74 -20.85
C ALA A 51 -9.61 -5.41 -21.00
N VAL A 52 -8.89 -4.31 -21.26
CA VAL A 52 -9.48 -2.99 -21.51
C VAL A 52 -10.39 -3.00 -22.75
N SER A 53 -9.93 -3.60 -23.86
CA SER A 53 -10.74 -3.70 -25.08
C SER A 53 -12.01 -4.51 -24.86
N ALA A 54 -11.92 -5.63 -24.14
CA ALA A 54 -13.07 -6.48 -23.83
C ALA A 54 -14.09 -5.75 -22.95
N TRP A 55 -13.63 -5.03 -21.94
CA TRP A 55 -14.50 -4.23 -21.07
C TRP A 55 -15.12 -3.04 -21.81
N ALA A 56 -14.37 -2.38 -22.70
CA ALA A 56 -14.90 -1.26 -23.50
C ALA A 56 -16.06 -1.65 -24.44
N GLU A 57 -16.20 -2.93 -24.78
CA GLU A 57 -17.34 -3.46 -25.54
C GLU A 57 -18.61 -3.64 -24.68
N GLU A 58 -18.49 -3.64 -23.36
CA GLU A 58 -19.65 -3.72 -22.47
C GLU A 58 -20.35 -2.36 -22.36
N PRO A 59 -21.69 -2.32 -22.39
CA PRO A 59 -22.43 -1.07 -22.32
C PRO A 59 -22.43 -0.53 -20.87
N GLU A 60 -21.41 0.20 -20.53
CA GLU A 60 -21.31 0.89 -19.25
C GLU A 60 -21.50 2.40 -19.47
N ASP A 61 -22.41 3.03 -18.70
CA ASP A 61 -22.67 4.47 -18.78
C ASP A 61 -21.60 5.32 -18.06
N ALA A 62 -20.44 4.72 -17.71
CA ALA A 62 -19.37 5.43 -17.03
C ALA A 62 -18.70 6.50 -17.91
N GLU A 63 -18.60 7.72 -17.41
CA GLU A 63 -17.94 8.85 -18.10
C GLU A 63 -16.42 8.63 -18.23
N VAL A 64 -15.81 7.94 -17.27
CA VAL A 64 -14.40 7.57 -17.24
C VAL A 64 -14.29 6.06 -17.03
N PHE A 65 -13.44 5.43 -17.82
CA PHE A 65 -13.14 4.02 -17.68
C PHE A 65 -12.03 3.82 -16.64
N PHE A 66 -12.33 3.15 -15.53
CA PHE A 66 -11.37 2.90 -14.46
C PHE A 66 -11.05 1.42 -14.31
N GLY A 67 -9.76 1.11 -14.21
CA GLY A 67 -9.26 -0.23 -13.92
C GLY A 67 -8.18 -0.20 -12.86
N TYR A 68 -8.06 -1.30 -12.11
CA TYR A 68 -7.08 -1.42 -11.02
C TYR A 68 -6.32 -2.74 -11.11
N GLY A 69 -5.06 -2.70 -10.69
CA GLY A 69 -4.32 -3.89 -10.32
C GLY A 69 -3.29 -4.37 -11.35
N TYR A 70 -3.01 -3.61 -12.42
CA TYR A 70 -1.90 -3.99 -13.29
C TYR A 70 -0.57 -3.94 -12.52
N ARG A 71 0.38 -4.77 -12.96
CA ARG A 71 1.70 -4.85 -12.34
C ARG A 71 2.56 -3.65 -12.77
N ASP A 72 3.23 -3.03 -11.82
CA ASP A 72 4.13 -1.89 -12.02
C ASP A 72 5.42 -2.26 -12.80
N ASP A 73 5.80 -3.55 -12.82
CA ASP A 73 6.94 -4.07 -13.57
C ASP A 73 6.63 -4.41 -15.06
N LEU A 74 5.37 -4.21 -15.50
CA LEU A 74 5.00 -4.38 -16.90
C LEU A 74 5.72 -3.35 -17.78
N LYS A 75 6.69 -3.82 -18.54
CA LYS A 75 7.41 -2.98 -19.50
C LYS A 75 6.58 -2.82 -20.76
N PRO A 76 6.50 -1.60 -21.33
CA PRO A 76 5.96 -1.45 -22.66
C PRO A 76 6.77 -2.31 -23.64
N GLU A 77 6.11 -3.04 -24.51
CA GLU A 77 6.82 -3.61 -25.65
C GLU A 77 7.46 -2.44 -26.41
N SER A 78 8.79 -2.51 -26.57
CA SER A 78 9.52 -1.53 -27.37
C SER A 78 8.88 -1.47 -28.74
N ALA A 79 8.41 -0.28 -29.13
CA ALA A 79 7.93 -0.04 -30.50
C ALA A 79 8.89 -0.72 -31.49
N PRO A 80 8.38 -1.40 -32.55
CA PRO A 80 9.22 -2.10 -33.49
C PRO A 80 10.31 -1.13 -33.97
N GLN A 81 11.56 -1.43 -33.67
CA GLN A 81 12.69 -0.67 -34.19
C GLN A 81 12.58 -0.70 -35.71
N GLU A 82 12.18 0.40 -36.31
CA GLU A 82 12.35 0.60 -37.73
C GLU A 82 13.80 0.28 -38.04
N ALA A 83 14.00 -0.67 -38.91
CA ALA A 83 15.30 -1.18 -39.30
C ALA A 83 16.19 -0.02 -39.78
N ALA A 84 17.00 0.51 -38.89
CA ALA A 84 18.04 1.46 -39.25
C ALA A 84 19.10 0.71 -40.08
N GLY A 85 19.12 1.05 -41.35
CA GLY A 85 20.04 0.51 -42.34
C GLY A 85 21.48 0.59 -41.87
N ILE A 86 22.15 -0.51 -42.07
CA ILE A 86 23.59 -0.69 -41.89
C ILE A 86 24.32 0.32 -42.79
N ASP A 87 25.06 1.24 -42.20
CA ASP A 87 26.19 1.85 -42.88
C ASP A 87 27.47 1.66 -42.04
N LYS A 88 28.42 0.97 -42.65
CA LYS A 88 29.77 0.69 -42.14
C LYS A 88 30.71 1.81 -42.56
N GLY A 89 31.39 2.41 -41.62
CA GLY A 89 32.52 3.31 -41.92
C GLY A 89 33.31 3.65 -40.65
N ASN A 90 34.20 2.88 -40.33
CA ASN A 90 35.64 2.90 -40.14
C ASN A 90 36.33 4.11 -39.47
N GLU A 91 37.14 3.77 -38.44
CA GLU A 91 38.42 4.38 -38.00
C GLU A 91 38.43 5.84 -37.49
N THR A 92 39.17 6.24 -36.51
CA THR A 92 40.38 5.84 -35.75
C THR A 92 40.66 6.87 -34.66
N ASP A 93 41.40 6.41 -33.65
CA ASP A 93 42.39 7.13 -32.80
C ASP A 93 42.03 8.32 -31.91
N GLY A 94 42.21 8.14 -30.64
CA GLY A 94 43.44 8.52 -29.94
C GLY A 94 43.27 9.74 -29.01
N ALA A 95 43.54 9.55 -27.78
CA ALA A 95 44.38 10.35 -26.92
C ALA A 95 43.87 10.56 -25.51
N LYS A 96 44.70 10.11 -24.65
CA LYS A 96 44.86 10.30 -23.20
C LYS A 96 45.04 11.77 -22.78
N GLU A 97 44.84 11.92 -21.48
CA GLU A 97 45.51 12.81 -20.49
C GLU A 97 44.50 13.68 -19.74
N THR A 98 44.59 13.96 -18.49
CA THR A 98 45.36 13.61 -17.28
C THR A 98 44.64 14.24 -16.09
N ALA A 99 44.78 13.64 -14.95
CA ALA A 99 44.38 14.18 -13.67
C ALA A 99 45.29 15.34 -13.25
N ALA A 100 44.73 16.34 -12.55
CA ALA A 100 45.51 17.16 -11.62
C ALA A 100 44.61 17.75 -10.54
N ASP A 101 44.84 17.27 -9.36
CA ASP A 101 44.89 17.84 -8.03
C ASP A 101 44.84 19.37 -7.94
N LEU A 102 44.09 19.89 -6.96
CA LEU A 102 44.59 20.97 -6.07
C LEU A 102 43.64 21.20 -4.88
N SER A 103 44.25 20.99 -3.78
CA SER A 103 44.01 21.20 -2.37
C SER A 103 43.32 22.51 -1.91
N ALA A 104 42.60 22.32 -0.82
CA ALA A 104 42.25 23.19 0.32
C ALA A 104 42.88 24.58 0.48
N SER A 105 42.02 25.54 0.91
CA SER A 105 42.39 26.48 2.00
C SER A 105 41.21 27.40 2.43
N SER A 106 40.82 27.25 3.65
CA SER A 106 40.51 28.17 4.76
C SER A 106 39.65 29.40 4.60
N CYS A 107 38.62 29.42 5.44
CA CYS A 107 38.20 30.46 6.45
C CYS A 107 37.80 31.87 6.05
N ALA A 108 36.61 32.16 6.50
CA ALA A 108 36.16 33.32 7.30
C ALA A 108 35.52 34.52 6.61
N GLU A 109 34.35 34.77 7.12
CA GLU A 109 33.72 36.03 7.49
C GLU A 109 32.87 36.85 6.51
N VAL A 110 31.66 37.13 7.05
CA VAL A 110 30.79 38.31 6.91
C VAL A 110 29.76 38.31 5.78
N CYS A 111 28.50 38.15 6.20
CA CYS A 111 27.31 38.64 5.50
C CYS A 111 27.43 40.12 5.12
N PRO A 112 26.98 40.52 3.93
CA PRO A 112 25.62 41.06 3.85
C PRO A 112 24.87 40.80 2.52
N GLU A 113 23.56 41.02 2.61
CA GLU A 113 22.60 41.44 1.59
C GLU A 113 21.79 40.39 0.82
N THR A 114 20.57 40.41 1.23
CA THR A 114 19.34 39.74 0.84
C THR A 114 18.85 39.93 -0.61
N THR A 115 19.68 40.32 -1.56
CA THR A 115 19.26 40.61 -2.95
C THR A 115 19.84 39.67 -4.01
N GLU A 116 20.85 38.88 -3.69
CA GLU A 116 21.40 37.89 -4.64
C GLU A 116 20.80 36.45 -4.49
N ILE A 117 20.21 36.15 -3.32
CA ILE A 117 19.59 34.85 -3.04
C ILE A 117 18.32 34.69 -3.87
N SER A 118 17.53 35.75 -4.05
CA SER A 118 16.32 35.75 -4.87
C SER A 118 16.60 35.59 -6.37
N LYS A 119 17.73 36.10 -6.87
CA LYS A 119 18.10 35.89 -8.30
C LYS A 119 18.72 34.54 -8.58
N LYS A 120 19.38 33.93 -7.59
CA LYS A 120 19.91 32.55 -7.72
C LYS A 120 18.82 31.49 -7.56
N ALA A 121 17.83 31.77 -6.74
CA ALA A 121 16.62 30.91 -6.63
C ALA A 121 15.80 30.96 -7.93
N ALA A 122 15.57 32.14 -8.51
CA ALA A 122 14.85 32.26 -9.77
C ALA A 122 15.61 31.66 -10.97
N LEU A 123 16.96 31.67 -10.96
CA LEU A 123 17.76 31.02 -12.01
C LEU A 123 17.91 29.52 -11.81
N ALA A 124 17.79 29.02 -10.57
CA ALA A 124 17.71 27.59 -10.27
C ALA A 124 16.31 27.02 -10.57
N GLU A 125 15.26 27.84 -10.45
CA GLU A 125 13.89 27.49 -10.89
C GLU A 125 13.76 27.42 -12.41
N GLU A 126 14.44 28.31 -13.17
CA GLU A 126 14.41 28.24 -14.65
C GLU A 126 15.23 27.08 -15.23
N THR A 127 16.29 26.63 -14.57
CA THR A 127 17.07 25.45 -15.00
C THR A 127 16.45 24.12 -14.54
N SER A 128 15.63 24.13 -13.50
CA SER A 128 14.89 22.94 -13.05
C SER A 128 13.61 22.69 -13.89
N ARG A 129 13.10 23.70 -14.59
CA ARG A 129 11.93 23.57 -15.47
C ARG A 129 12.23 22.90 -16.81
N ALA A 130 13.49 22.83 -17.23
CA ALA A 130 13.84 22.26 -18.52
C ALA A 130 14.17 20.74 -18.48
N ASP A 131 14.39 20.18 -17.27
CA ASP A 131 14.81 18.79 -17.07
C ASP A 131 13.96 18.03 -16.04
N ALA A 132 12.79 18.55 -15.65
CA ALA A 132 11.81 17.71 -14.95
C ALA A 132 11.23 16.74 -16.00
N PRO A 133 11.34 15.42 -15.84
CA PRO A 133 10.67 14.51 -16.75
C PRO A 133 9.19 14.85 -16.71
N ASP A 134 8.58 14.96 -17.90
CA ASP A 134 7.13 15.12 -18.04
C ASP A 134 6.52 13.94 -17.29
N LEU A 135 5.86 14.20 -16.15
CA LEU A 135 5.27 13.16 -15.30
C LEU A 135 4.11 12.42 -15.98
N LEU A 136 3.73 12.88 -17.17
CA LEU A 136 2.82 12.19 -18.10
C LEU A 136 3.56 11.21 -19.04
N ASP A 137 4.88 11.13 -19.00
CA ASP A 137 5.67 10.11 -19.72
C ASP A 137 5.67 8.80 -18.90
N PHE A 138 4.46 8.27 -18.68
CA PHE A 138 4.28 6.95 -18.10
C PHE A 138 4.84 5.88 -19.05
N PRO A 139 5.36 4.75 -18.52
CA PRO A 139 6.12 3.77 -19.31
C PRO A 139 5.32 3.06 -20.39
N VAL A 140 4.01 3.20 -20.42
CA VAL A 140 3.14 2.70 -21.48
C VAL A 140 2.60 3.85 -22.30
N SER A 141 2.79 3.77 -23.61
CA SER A 141 2.28 4.76 -24.53
C SER A 141 0.76 4.92 -24.38
N SER A 142 0.30 6.12 -24.00
CA SER A 142 -1.12 6.51 -23.98
C SER A 142 -1.82 6.19 -25.32
N LYS A 143 -1.04 6.15 -26.41
CA LYS A 143 -1.52 5.76 -27.73
C LYS A 143 -1.97 4.29 -27.77
N LEU A 144 -1.19 3.37 -27.17
CA LEU A 144 -1.58 1.95 -27.14
C LEU A 144 -2.88 1.75 -26.35
N LEU A 145 -3.00 2.45 -25.24
CA LEU A 145 -4.23 2.39 -24.45
C LEU A 145 -5.42 3.03 -25.20
N SER A 146 -5.17 4.08 -26.02
CA SER A 146 -6.19 4.65 -26.90
C SER A 146 -6.58 3.73 -28.05
N GLU A 147 -5.71 2.82 -28.49
CA GLU A 147 -6.06 1.80 -29.47
C GLU A 147 -7.00 0.73 -28.89
N ALA A 148 -6.95 0.53 -27.57
CA ALA A 148 -7.83 -0.39 -26.84
C ALA A 148 -9.20 0.24 -26.49
N CYS A 149 -9.19 1.55 -26.14
CA CYS A 149 -10.40 2.32 -25.83
C CYS A 149 -10.16 3.80 -26.17
N ASP A 150 -10.86 4.33 -27.18
CA ASP A 150 -10.69 5.69 -27.70
C ASP A 150 -11.94 6.58 -27.54
N ASP A 151 -13.06 6.03 -27.09
CA ASP A 151 -14.35 6.71 -26.99
C ASP A 151 -14.55 7.50 -25.68
N ARG A 152 -13.71 7.26 -24.68
CA ARG A 152 -13.76 7.90 -23.36
C ARG A 152 -12.38 7.94 -22.67
N PRO A 153 -12.20 8.77 -21.63
CA PRO A 153 -10.99 8.75 -20.81
C PRO A 153 -10.82 7.40 -20.13
N VAL A 154 -9.59 6.88 -20.15
CA VAL A 154 -9.20 5.65 -19.46
C VAL A 154 -8.14 5.97 -18.41
N LEU A 155 -8.34 5.50 -17.20
CA LEU A 155 -7.39 5.53 -16.10
C LEU A 155 -7.21 4.12 -15.54
N LEU A 156 -5.99 3.61 -15.58
CA LEU A 156 -5.63 2.33 -14.94
C LEU A 156 -4.68 2.62 -13.79
N LEU A 157 -5.00 2.14 -12.60
CA LEU A 157 -4.17 2.27 -11.40
C LEU A 157 -3.39 0.98 -11.17
N CYS A 158 -2.09 1.08 -10.89
CA CYS A 158 -1.28 -0.10 -10.59
C CYS A 158 -1.66 -0.74 -9.24
N GLN A 159 -1.21 -1.97 -9.04
CA GLN A 159 -1.57 -2.77 -7.86
C GLN A 159 -1.15 -2.14 -6.52
N ASN A 160 -0.12 -1.32 -6.49
CA ASN A 160 0.37 -0.62 -5.30
C ASN A 160 -0.13 0.83 -5.18
N GLY A 161 -0.92 1.30 -6.15
CA GLY A 161 -1.52 2.64 -6.12
C GLY A 161 -0.57 3.82 -6.38
N VAL A 162 0.69 3.56 -6.75
CA VAL A 162 1.71 4.63 -6.91
C VAL A 162 1.92 5.08 -8.35
N GLN A 163 1.42 4.31 -9.32
CA GLN A 163 1.50 4.61 -10.75
C GLN A 163 0.13 4.46 -11.39
N CYS A 164 -0.09 5.19 -12.47
CA CYS A 164 -1.29 5.02 -13.29
C CYS A 164 -0.96 5.13 -14.78
N TRP A 165 -1.78 4.47 -15.62
CA TRP A 165 -1.76 4.62 -17.06
C TRP A 165 -3.01 5.34 -17.51
N THR A 166 -2.85 6.26 -18.47
CA THR A 166 -3.93 7.04 -19.05
C THR A 166 -3.90 6.93 -20.56
N ASN A 167 -5.06 6.99 -21.21
CA ASN A 167 -5.12 7.10 -22.65
C ASN A 167 -4.98 8.57 -23.09
N MET A 168 -4.89 8.82 -24.40
CA MET A 168 -4.68 10.17 -24.94
C MET A 168 -5.82 11.14 -24.58
N GLU A 169 -7.04 10.68 -24.41
CA GLU A 169 -8.15 11.53 -24.02
C GLU A 169 -8.05 11.95 -22.54
N ALA A 170 -7.69 11.01 -21.66
CA ALA A 170 -7.40 11.32 -20.26
C ALA A 170 -6.21 12.28 -20.14
N ASP A 171 -5.11 12.02 -20.85
CA ASP A 171 -3.94 12.91 -20.87
C ASP A 171 -4.31 14.33 -21.31
N ARG A 172 -5.15 14.46 -22.34
CA ARG A 172 -5.62 15.77 -22.82
C ARG A 172 -6.39 16.53 -21.74
N ILE A 173 -7.30 15.86 -21.03
CA ILE A 173 -8.08 16.46 -19.93
C ILE A 173 -7.14 16.88 -18.80
N VAL A 174 -6.26 15.99 -18.38
CA VAL A 174 -5.29 16.25 -17.29
C VAL A 174 -4.39 17.43 -17.64
N ALA A 175 -3.80 17.45 -18.84
CA ALA A 175 -2.90 18.51 -19.26
C ALA A 175 -3.61 19.87 -19.34
N GLN A 176 -4.81 19.91 -19.93
CA GLN A 176 -5.59 21.14 -20.05
C GLN A 176 -5.97 21.70 -18.66
N THR A 177 -6.46 20.86 -17.76
CA THR A 177 -6.89 21.31 -16.43
C THR A 177 -5.69 21.72 -15.58
N ALA A 178 -4.57 20.98 -15.66
CA ALA A 178 -3.33 21.32 -14.95
C ALA A 178 -2.76 22.67 -15.41
N GLU A 179 -2.88 23.02 -16.72
CA GLU A 179 -2.48 24.33 -17.23
C GLU A 179 -3.41 25.44 -16.73
N GLU A 180 -4.73 25.23 -16.72
CA GLU A 180 -5.72 26.21 -16.23
C GLU A 180 -5.59 26.46 -14.73
N GLU A 181 -5.30 25.44 -13.91
CA GLU A 181 -5.12 25.50 -12.46
C GLU A 181 -3.70 25.89 -12.03
N VAL A 182 -2.76 25.99 -12.97
CA VAL A 182 -1.34 26.28 -12.70
C VAL A 182 -0.71 25.24 -11.76
N VAL A 183 -0.92 23.95 -12.05
CA VAL A 183 -0.38 22.84 -11.28
C VAL A 183 1.10 22.67 -11.62
N GLU A 184 1.97 22.75 -10.59
CA GLU A 184 3.42 22.63 -10.79
C GLU A 184 3.85 21.19 -11.06
N THR A 185 3.13 20.20 -10.48
CA THR A 185 3.46 18.77 -10.62
C THR A 185 2.18 17.95 -10.65
N VAL A 186 1.96 17.27 -11.76
CA VAL A 186 0.87 16.29 -11.89
C VAL A 186 1.27 15.01 -11.14
N THR A 187 0.45 14.57 -10.20
CA THR A 187 0.65 13.36 -9.41
C THR A 187 -0.46 12.35 -9.71
N VAL A 188 -0.26 11.08 -9.36
CA VAL A 188 -1.32 10.06 -9.45
C VAL A 188 -2.56 10.51 -8.68
N SER A 189 -2.38 11.08 -7.48
CA SER A 189 -3.48 11.64 -6.69
C SER A 189 -4.24 12.75 -7.41
N TYR A 190 -3.54 13.64 -8.12
CA TYR A 190 -4.18 14.68 -8.93
C TYR A 190 -5.00 14.09 -10.07
N VAL A 191 -4.44 13.12 -10.79
CA VAL A 191 -5.11 12.45 -11.91
C VAL A 191 -6.36 11.70 -11.45
N LEU A 192 -6.25 10.96 -10.35
CA LEU A 192 -7.38 10.26 -9.73
C LEU A 192 -8.50 11.23 -9.35
N ASN A 193 -8.16 12.29 -8.62
CA ASN A 193 -9.13 13.28 -8.18
C ASN A 193 -9.84 14.00 -9.33
N LEU A 194 -9.11 14.26 -10.41
CA LEU A 194 -9.65 14.96 -11.57
C LEU A 194 -10.59 14.06 -12.39
N LEU A 195 -10.18 12.81 -12.63
CA LEU A 195 -10.90 11.89 -13.51
C LEU A 195 -11.98 11.10 -12.77
N ILE A 196 -11.77 10.78 -11.50
CA ILE A 196 -12.69 9.97 -10.69
C ILE A 196 -12.88 10.67 -9.34
N PRO A 197 -13.78 11.67 -9.26
CA PRO A 197 -14.01 12.42 -8.05
C PRO A 197 -14.86 11.60 -7.06
N PHE A 198 -14.22 10.70 -6.30
CA PHE A 198 -14.89 9.99 -5.20
C PHE A 198 -15.38 10.97 -4.15
N ASP A 199 -16.57 10.77 -3.65
CA ASP A 199 -17.07 11.51 -2.51
C ASP A 199 -16.90 10.74 -1.17
N PHE A 200 -17.19 11.42 -0.08
CA PHE A 200 -17.03 10.82 1.26
C PHE A 200 -17.97 9.63 1.48
N GLU A 201 -19.23 9.73 1.05
CA GLU A 201 -20.25 8.69 1.27
C GLU A 201 -19.85 7.41 0.48
N GLU A 202 -19.36 7.59 -0.73
CA GLU A 202 -18.88 6.50 -1.58
C GLU A 202 -17.69 5.77 -0.95
N ILE A 203 -16.67 6.50 -0.51
CA ILE A 203 -15.50 5.89 0.16
C ILE A 203 -15.90 5.20 1.48
N GLU A 204 -16.82 5.79 2.26
CA GLU A 204 -17.30 5.18 3.51
C GLU A 204 -18.03 3.87 3.24
N GLU A 205 -18.92 3.82 2.23
CA GLU A 205 -19.60 2.57 1.84
C GLU A 205 -18.62 1.50 1.39
N LEU A 206 -17.62 1.86 0.61
CA LEU A 206 -16.59 0.94 0.13
C LEU A 206 -15.76 0.36 1.30
N VAL A 207 -15.32 1.21 2.23
CA VAL A 207 -14.58 0.76 3.42
C VAL A 207 -15.46 -0.13 4.31
N LYS A 208 -16.74 0.20 4.45
CA LYS A 208 -17.70 -0.60 5.20
C LYS A 208 -17.85 -1.99 4.58
N PHE A 209 -18.05 -2.07 3.28
CA PHE A 209 -18.16 -3.33 2.55
C PHE A 209 -16.92 -4.23 2.77
N GLU A 210 -15.73 -3.66 2.63
CA GLU A 210 -14.50 -4.39 2.87
C GLU A 210 -14.35 -4.84 4.34
N SER A 211 -14.76 -3.98 5.28
CA SER A 211 -14.76 -4.32 6.71
C SER A 211 -15.69 -5.50 7.02
N GLU A 212 -16.86 -5.56 6.39
CA GLU A 212 -17.79 -6.68 6.50
C GLU A 212 -17.20 -7.96 5.92
N ALA A 213 -16.66 -7.91 4.72
CA ALA A 213 -16.02 -9.05 4.07
C ALA A 213 -14.84 -9.62 4.89
N LEU A 214 -14.02 -8.76 5.49
CA LEU A 214 -12.97 -9.18 6.40
C LEU A 214 -13.50 -9.88 7.65
N ALA A 215 -14.60 -9.38 8.23
CA ALA A 215 -15.21 -10.00 9.40
C ALA A 215 -15.78 -11.39 9.07
N GLU A 216 -16.37 -11.61 7.89
CA GLU A 216 -16.81 -12.92 7.41
C GLU A 216 -15.68 -13.96 7.32
N HIS A 217 -14.46 -13.50 7.07
CA HIS A 217 -13.29 -14.35 7.00
C HIS A 217 -12.54 -14.47 8.33
N GLY A 218 -13.06 -13.87 9.40
CA GLY A 218 -12.51 -13.97 10.75
C GLY A 218 -11.38 -12.97 11.05
N PHE A 219 -11.18 -11.96 10.19
CA PHE A 219 -10.20 -10.92 10.45
C PHE A 219 -10.70 -9.92 11.48
N THR A 220 -9.93 -9.76 12.54
CA THR A 220 -10.21 -8.85 13.66
C THR A 220 -9.33 -7.61 13.66
N SER A 221 -8.25 -7.64 12.89
CA SER A 221 -7.28 -6.55 12.80
C SER A 221 -6.72 -6.44 11.39
N VAL A 222 -6.42 -5.22 10.98
CA VAL A 222 -5.79 -4.89 9.68
C VAL A 222 -4.65 -3.90 9.90
N LEU A 223 -3.48 -4.16 9.30
CA LEU A 223 -2.47 -3.14 9.06
C LEU A 223 -2.68 -2.61 7.64
N ASP A 224 -3.18 -1.38 7.57
CA ASP A 224 -3.37 -0.68 6.32
C ASP A 224 -2.06 0.00 5.88
N ILE A 225 -1.50 -0.46 4.78
CA ILE A 225 -0.16 -0.07 4.34
C ILE A 225 -0.13 0.86 3.13
N ALA A 226 -1.22 1.07 2.42
CA ALA A 226 -1.16 1.76 1.14
C ALA A 226 -2.41 2.59 0.81
N ALA A 227 -2.88 3.43 1.71
CA ALA A 227 -3.86 4.44 1.30
C ALA A 227 -3.15 5.48 0.42
N PRO A 228 -3.53 5.65 -0.88
CA PRO A 228 -2.96 6.68 -1.72
C PRO A 228 -3.17 8.07 -1.10
N ASP A 229 -2.21 8.99 -1.30
CA ASP A 229 -2.24 10.36 -0.74
C ASP A 229 -3.58 11.08 -0.97
N TYR A 230 -4.24 10.82 -2.10
CA TYR A 230 -5.53 11.41 -2.44
C TYR A 230 -6.65 11.03 -1.48
N PHE A 231 -6.67 9.78 -1.04
CA PHE A 231 -7.68 9.28 -0.11
C PHE A 231 -7.33 9.55 1.35
N GLU A 232 -6.13 10.07 1.65
CA GLU A 232 -5.64 10.19 3.02
C GLU A 232 -6.71 10.81 3.95
N THR A 233 -7.28 11.94 3.58
CA THR A 233 -8.28 12.62 4.42
C THR A 233 -9.64 11.94 4.36
N LEU A 234 -10.16 11.66 3.17
CA LEU A 234 -11.48 11.02 3.00
C LEU A 234 -11.50 9.64 3.63
N TYR A 235 -10.43 8.88 3.43
CA TYR A 235 -10.30 7.53 3.96
C TYR A 235 -10.17 7.50 5.48
N GLU A 236 -9.36 8.40 6.07
CA GLU A 236 -9.25 8.53 7.52
C GLU A 236 -10.58 8.95 8.16
N ASP A 237 -11.24 9.92 7.57
CA ASP A 237 -12.54 10.41 8.03
C ASP A 237 -13.61 9.30 7.93
N SER A 238 -13.59 8.48 6.86
CA SER A 238 -14.49 7.33 6.69
C SER A 238 -14.25 6.25 7.76
N ILE A 239 -12.98 5.91 8.04
CA ILE A 239 -12.63 4.96 9.12
C ILE A 239 -13.12 5.49 10.49
N LEU A 240 -12.95 6.78 10.76
CA LEU A 240 -13.39 7.40 12.00
C LEU A 240 -14.92 7.51 12.06
N GLY A 241 -15.59 7.79 10.96
CA GLY A 241 -17.04 7.79 10.80
C GLY A 241 -17.63 6.43 11.15
N LEU A 242 -17.19 5.39 10.47
CA LEU A 242 -17.62 3.99 10.71
C LEU A 242 -17.34 3.53 12.13
N TYR A 243 -16.22 3.95 12.74
CA TYR A 243 -15.95 3.64 14.13
C TYR A 243 -16.96 4.29 15.08
N ASN A 244 -17.26 5.57 14.88
CA ASN A 244 -18.20 6.33 15.70
C ASN A 244 -19.64 5.80 15.59
N GLU A 245 -20.01 5.29 14.44
CA GLU A 245 -21.29 4.66 14.16
C GLU A 245 -21.37 3.21 14.66
N GLY A 246 -20.24 2.62 15.06
CA GLY A 246 -20.14 1.23 15.49
C GLY A 246 -20.15 0.22 14.33
N GLU A 247 -19.90 0.68 13.12
CA GLU A 247 -19.91 -0.10 11.87
C GLU A 247 -18.53 -0.63 11.48
N LEU A 248 -17.44 -0.06 12.01
CA LEU A 248 -16.09 -0.58 11.80
C LEU A 248 -15.89 -1.90 12.55
N ARG A 249 -15.73 -2.98 11.82
CA ARG A 249 -15.64 -4.33 12.37
C ARG A 249 -14.27 -4.64 12.98
N GLN A 250 -13.16 -4.20 12.34
CA GLN A 250 -11.80 -4.53 12.75
C GLN A 250 -11.17 -3.48 13.65
N ARG A 251 -9.98 -3.83 14.19
CA ARG A 251 -8.97 -2.88 14.62
C ARG A 251 -8.19 -2.41 13.40
N PHE A 252 -8.01 -1.11 13.28
CA PHE A 252 -7.34 -0.49 12.16
C PHE A 252 -6.01 0.12 12.59
N PHE A 253 -4.92 -0.38 12.02
CA PHE A 253 -3.57 0.10 12.25
C PHE A 253 -3.10 0.80 10.97
N GLY A 254 -3.20 2.13 10.93
CA GLY A 254 -2.87 2.92 9.75
C GLY A 254 -1.36 3.14 9.60
N SER A 255 -0.93 3.28 8.36
CA SER A 255 0.40 3.71 7.99
C SER A 255 0.37 4.97 7.11
N TYR A 256 1.46 5.69 7.05
CA TYR A 256 1.64 6.81 6.13
C TYR A 256 2.60 6.41 5.00
N LEU A 257 2.09 6.37 3.78
CA LEU A 257 2.87 5.99 2.59
C LEU A 257 3.82 7.11 2.15
N VAL A 258 5.08 6.75 1.95
CA VAL A 258 6.09 7.59 1.34
C VAL A 258 6.85 6.77 0.29
N ASN A 259 6.63 7.10 -0.99
CA ASN A 259 7.23 6.42 -2.15
C ASN A 259 8.36 7.24 -2.84
N ARG A 260 8.73 8.38 -2.28
CA ARG A 260 9.82 9.25 -2.77
C ARG A 260 10.51 9.94 -1.61
N PRO A 261 11.77 10.40 -1.77
CA PRO A 261 12.44 11.10 -0.70
C PRO A 261 11.77 12.46 -0.40
N LEU A 262 11.14 12.53 0.76
CA LEU A 262 10.57 13.75 1.33
C LEU A 262 11.47 14.26 2.47
N GLN A 263 11.26 15.51 2.88
CA GLN A 263 11.96 16.04 4.05
C GLN A 263 11.51 15.31 5.33
N PRO A 264 12.41 14.72 6.12
CA PRO A 264 12.06 13.91 7.30
C PRO A 264 11.10 14.62 8.27
N ARG A 265 11.29 15.94 8.48
CA ARG A 265 10.42 16.73 9.36
C ARG A 265 8.98 16.84 8.86
N MET A 266 8.76 16.85 7.56
CA MET A 266 7.42 16.88 6.99
C MET A 266 6.71 15.54 7.24
N ILE A 267 7.42 14.43 7.03
CA ILE A 267 6.91 13.08 7.32
C ILE A 267 6.52 12.96 8.80
N VAL A 268 7.42 13.36 9.69
CA VAL A 268 7.15 13.34 11.14
C VAL A 268 5.96 14.23 11.50
N HIS A 269 5.83 15.40 10.91
CA HIS A 269 4.69 16.28 11.17
C HIS A 269 3.36 15.61 10.80
N LYS A 270 3.29 14.96 9.64
CA LYS A 270 2.14 14.19 9.20
C LYS A 270 1.83 13.04 10.17
N LEU A 271 2.80 12.19 10.47
CA LEU A 271 2.64 11.07 11.40
C LEU A 271 2.18 11.53 12.79
N MET A 272 2.72 12.63 13.31
CA MET A 272 2.30 13.18 14.60
C MET A 272 0.86 13.70 14.58
N ALA A 273 0.42 14.32 13.48
CA ALA A 273 -0.96 14.77 13.33
C ALA A 273 -1.93 13.56 13.35
N ARG A 274 -1.64 12.53 12.56
CA ARG A 274 -2.44 11.28 12.50
C ARG A 274 -2.49 10.58 13.86
N ARG A 275 -1.35 10.42 14.52
CA ARG A 275 -1.28 9.86 15.89
C ARG A 275 -2.18 10.65 16.85
N THR A 276 -2.19 11.97 16.76
CA THR A 276 -2.99 12.83 17.64
C THR A 276 -4.48 12.61 17.42
N ASN A 277 -4.92 12.45 16.17
CA ASN A 277 -6.33 12.18 15.85
C ASN A 277 -6.80 10.83 16.39
N CYS A 278 -5.91 9.85 16.53
CA CYS A 278 -6.21 8.49 17.00
C CYS A 278 -6.05 8.29 18.52
N LEU A 279 -5.50 9.25 19.27
CA LEU A 279 -5.16 9.06 20.70
C LEU A 279 -6.34 8.66 21.59
N GLU A 280 -7.55 9.13 21.29
CA GLU A 280 -8.75 8.85 22.10
C GLU A 280 -9.40 7.50 21.75
N ILE A 281 -8.96 6.86 20.66
CA ILE A 281 -9.56 5.62 20.12
C ILE A 281 -8.81 4.37 20.62
N GLY A 282 -7.62 4.57 21.14
CA GLY A 282 -6.87 3.54 21.86
C GLY A 282 -6.45 2.36 20.97
N ASP A 283 -6.82 1.14 21.38
CA ASP A 283 -6.43 -0.09 20.68
C ASP A 283 -7.28 -0.38 19.43
N ARG A 284 -8.29 0.45 19.09
CA ARG A 284 -9.16 0.21 17.92
C ARG A 284 -8.61 0.82 16.65
N ILE A 285 -8.11 2.04 16.72
CA ILE A 285 -7.51 2.75 15.59
C ILE A 285 -6.23 3.39 16.05
N ASN A 286 -5.14 3.19 15.33
CA ASN A 286 -3.90 3.95 15.52
C ASN A 286 -3.21 4.23 14.17
N ALA A 287 -2.25 5.15 14.19
CA ALA A 287 -1.44 5.53 13.04
C ALA A 287 0.03 5.64 13.50
N GLU A 288 0.64 4.49 13.77
CA GLU A 288 1.95 4.36 14.42
C GLU A 288 3.07 3.90 13.47
N MET A 289 2.79 3.82 12.16
CA MET A 289 3.69 3.23 11.18
C MET A 289 3.99 4.20 10.03
N LEU A 290 5.26 4.30 9.64
CA LEU A 290 5.65 4.85 8.33
C LEU A 290 5.79 3.69 7.35
N TYR A 291 5.12 3.76 6.22
CA TYR A 291 5.31 2.86 5.09
C TYR A 291 6.20 3.52 4.04
N LEU A 292 7.35 2.91 3.79
CA LEU A 292 8.33 3.33 2.79
C LEU A 292 8.31 2.34 1.63
N TYR A 293 7.89 2.79 0.46
CA TYR A 293 7.92 2.01 -0.77
C TYR A 293 9.12 2.45 -1.61
N LEU A 294 10.13 1.60 -1.74
CA LEU A 294 11.40 1.99 -2.32
C LEU A 294 11.41 1.98 -3.85
N GLU A 295 11.02 0.92 -4.50
CA GLU A 295 10.96 0.72 -5.96
C GLU A 295 11.91 1.61 -6.80
N ASN A 296 13.18 1.68 -6.38
CA ASN A 296 14.12 2.67 -6.92
C ASN A 296 14.44 2.49 -8.40
N ALA A 297 14.30 1.28 -8.93
CA ALA A 297 14.59 0.98 -10.32
C ALA A 297 13.64 1.68 -11.32
N GLN A 298 12.41 1.96 -10.89
CA GLN A 298 11.34 2.55 -11.71
C GLN A 298 10.91 3.94 -11.21
N ASN A 299 11.37 4.33 -10.02
CA ASN A 299 11.00 5.60 -9.41
C ASN A 299 11.74 6.78 -10.08
N PRO A 300 11.04 7.78 -10.62
CA PRO A 300 11.66 8.96 -11.21
C PRO A 300 12.48 9.77 -10.19
N ILE A 301 12.18 9.65 -8.90
CA ILE A 301 12.91 10.29 -7.79
C ILE A 301 13.31 9.21 -6.78
N PRO A 302 14.35 8.41 -7.07
CA PRO A 302 14.72 7.27 -6.23
C PRO A 302 15.28 7.71 -4.88
N PHE A 303 15.10 6.85 -3.88
CA PHE A 303 15.76 7.06 -2.60
C PHE A 303 17.27 6.89 -2.71
N THR A 304 18.02 7.80 -2.11
CA THR A 304 19.44 7.56 -1.81
C THR A 304 19.56 6.95 -0.42
N GLN A 305 20.63 6.19 -0.16
CA GLN A 305 20.88 5.64 1.18
C GLN A 305 20.91 6.73 2.26
N GLY A 306 21.46 7.91 1.93
CA GLY A 306 21.50 9.04 2.86
C GLY A 306 20.11 9.60 3.18
N ALA A 307 19.24 9.71 2.17
CA ALA A 307 17.87 10.17 2.37
C ALA A 307 17.07 9.15 3.20
N LEU A 308 17.17 7.86 2.85
CA LEU A 308 16.50 6.79 3.58
C LEU A 308 16.95 6.74 5.06
N ASN A 309 18.25 6.82 5.31
CA ASN A 309 18.78 6.88 6.68
C ASN A 309 18.24 8.08 7.44
N ALA A 310 18.19 9.27 6.83
CA ALA A 310 17.70 10.48 7.49
C ALA A 310 16.21 10.39 7.83
N ILE A 311 15.40 9.83 6.93
CA ILE A 311 13.96 9.61 7.15
C ILE A 311 13.74 8.60 8.28
N THR A 312 14.38 7.44 8.19
CA THR A 312 14.19 6.35 9.16
C THR A 312 14.65 6.74 10.55
N GLU A 313 15.73 7.51 10.67
CA GLU A 313 16.22 8.02 11.96
C GLU A 313 15.25 9.02 12.60
N GLU A 314 14.83 10.05 11.86
CA GLU A 314 13.94 11.10 12.39
C GLU A 314 12.59 10.51 12.82
N VAL A 315 12.05 9.55 12.04
CA VAL A 315 10.81 8.85 12.35
C VAL A 315 10.97 7.95 13.57
N SER A 316 12.08 7.20 13.64
CA SER A 316 12.39 6.33 14.78
C SER A 316 12.61 7.12 16.08
N ASP A 317 13.21 8.32 16.01
CA ASP A 317 13.38 9.21 17.17
C ASP A 317 12.04 9.62 17.81
N LYS A 318 10.97 9.65 17.04
CA LYS A 318 9.61 9.94 17.51
C LYS A 318 8.82 8.71 17.92
N GLY A 319 9.44 7.53 17.87
CA GLY A 319 8.86 6.28 18.35
C GLY A 319 7.93 5.59 17.36
N PHE A 320 7.88 6.02 16.10
CA PHE A 320 7.10 5.34 15.07
C PHE A 320 7.78 4.06 14.60
N GLY A 321 6.97 3.08 14.18
CA GLY A 321 7.42 1.90 13.46
C GLY A 321 7.71 2.21 11.98
N LEU A 322 8.42 1.30 11.34
CA LEU A 322 8.79 1.38 9.93
C LEU A 322 8.36 0.11 9.21
N PHE A 323 7.65 0.27 8.13
CA PHE A 323 7.38 -0.78 7.16
C PHE A 323 8.10 -0.38 5.87
N ILE A 324 9.12 -1.13 5.47
CA ILE A 324 9.95 -0.85 4.30
C ILE A 324 9.69 -1.93 3.27
N GLU A 325 9.01 -1.59 2.22
CA GLU A 325 8.84 -2.44 1.05
C GLU A 325 9.99 -2.22 0.10
N ALA A 326 10.66 -3.31 -0.23
CA ALA A 326 11.93 -3.30 -0.94
C ALA A 326 11.93 -4.39 -2.02
N ASP A 327 11.56 -4.01 -3.24
CA ASP A 327 11.49 -4.90 -4.37
C ASP A 327 12.85 -5.07 -5.04
N GLY A 328 13.24 -6.33 -5.22
CA GLY A 328 14.53 -6.67 -5.77
C GLY A 328 15.69 -6.55 -4.78
N SER A 329 16.87 -6.98 -5.24
CA SER A 329 18.05 -7.15 -4.36
C SER A 329 18.72 -5.83 -3.97
N GLU A 330 18.61 -4.79 -4.79
CA GLU A 330 19.24 -3.49 -4.52
C GLU A 330 18.48 -2.74 -3.43
N ASP A 331 17.16 -2.70 -3.52
CA ASP A 331 16.29 -2.05 -2.54
C ASP A 331 16.31 -2.81 -1.22
N LEU A 332 16.31 -4.14 -1.24
CA LEU A 332 16.50 -4.97 -0.06
C LEU A 332 17.83 -4.68 0.65
N THR A 333 18.90 -4.49 -0.13
CA THR A 333 20.21 -4.11 0.43
C THR A 333 20.14 -2.72 1.07
N MET A 334 19.45 -1.77 0.45
CA MET A 334 19.27 -0.42 0.98
C MET A 334 18.44 -0.43 2.27
N ALA A 335 17.37 -1.18 2.32
CA ALA A 335 16.54 -1.38 3.52
C ALA A 335 17.35 -2.00 4.67
N TYR A 336 18.14 -3.04 4.37
CA TYR A 336 19.04 -3.67 5.34
C TYR A 336 20.05 -2.67 5.92
N LEU A 337 20.71 -1.86 5.08
CA LEU A 337 21.67 -0.85 5.54
C LEU A 337 21.01 0.24 6.38
N ALA A 338 19.79 0.61 6.08
CA ALA A 338 19.02 1.55 6.91
C ALA A 338 18.71 0.95 8.29
N LEU A 339 18.29 -0.33 8.35
CA LEU A 339 18.10 -1.06 9.60
C LEU A 339 19.39 -1.12 10.41
N GLU A 340 20.50 -1.48 9.77
CA GLU A 340 21.81 -1.54 10.43
C GLU A 340 22.20 -0.19 11.03
N ASN A 341 22.02 0.89 10.29
CA ASN A 341 22.24 2.24 10.78
C ASN A 341 21.41 2.55 12.03
N LEU A 342 20.10 2.21 12.02
CA LEU A 342 19.21 2.40 13.18
C LEU A 342 19.70 1.58 14.40
N ARG A 343 19.99 0.31 14.23
CA ARG A 343 20.43 -0.57 15.31
C ARG A 343 21.79 -0.16 15.89
N SER A 344 22.72 0.33 15.04
CA SER A 344 24.00 0.87 15.47
C SER A 344 23.87 2.12 16.36
N LYS A 345 22.82 2.91 16.16
CA LYS A 345 22.47 4.10 16.94
C LYS A 345 21.59 3.80 18.17
N GLY A 346 21.22 2.54 18.37
CA GLY A 346 20.46 2.08 19.52
C GLY A 346 18.95 2.20 19.41
N TYR A 347 18.40 2.52 18.25
CA TYR A 347 16.95 2.49 18.00
C TYR A 347 16.41 1.06 18.06
N LYS A 348 15.26 0.88 18.72
CA LYS A 348 14.59 -0.42 18.91
C LYS A 348 13.15 -0.43 18.38
N ASN A 349 12.81 0.55 17.57
CA ASN A 349 11.50 0.64 16.95
C ASN A 349 11.19 -0.63 16.16
N ASN A 350 9.90 -0.96 16.03
CA ASN A 350 9.45 -2.02 15.15
C ASN A 350 9.85 -1.66 13.71
N VAL A 351 10.57 -2.55 13.05
CA VAL A 351 10.96 -2.41 11.64
C VAL A 351 10.57 -3.69 10.93
N ILE A 352 9.76 -3.56 9.90
CA ILE A 352 9.37 -4.65 9.01
C ILE A 352 10.04 -4.38 7.67
N ILE A 353 10.61 -5.40 7.06
CA ILE A 353 11.06 -5.37 5.67
C ILE A 353 10.17 -6.33 4.89
N ALA A 354 9.40 -5.78 3.97
CA ALA A 354 8.61 -6.55 3.03
C ALA A 354 9.34 -6.63 1.69
N THR A 355 9.29 -7.77 1.01
CA THR A 355 9.99 -7.97 -0.26
C THR A 355 9.34 -9.06 -1.10
N ASP A 356 9.32 -8.88 -2.41
CA ASP A 356 8.97 -9.89 -3.39
C ASP A 356 10.12 -10.89 -3.64
N ALA A 357 11.35 -10.49 -3.33
CA ALA A 357 12.54 -11.31 -3.49
C ALA A 357 12.67 -12.35 -2.36
N VAL A 358 13.17 -13.53 -2.70
CA VAL A 358 13.60 -14.50 -1.68
C VAL A 358 14.99 -14.08 -1.18
N PRO A 359 15.13 -13.59 0.05
CA PRO A 359 16.42 -13.18 0.57
C PRO A 359 17.40 -14.37 0.61
N ASP A 360 18.67 -14.11 0.37
CA ASP A 360 19.75 -15.04 0.66
C ASP A 360 19.69 -15.48 2.14
N GLU A 361 19.96 -16.76 2.43
CA GLU A 361 19.86 -17.31 3.78
C GLU A 361 20.73 -16.54 4.79
N ASN A 362 21.87 -16.00 4.38
CA ASN A 362 22.72 -15.19 5.26
C ASN A 362 22.08 -13.84 5.59
N VAL A 363 21.47 -13.18 4.59
CA VAL A 363 20.73 -11.93 4.79
C VAL A 363 19.53 -12.18 5.71
N LEU A 364 18.79 -13.27 5.49
CA LEU A 364 17.68 -13.66 6.34
C LEU A 364 18.11 -13.90 7.80
N GLN A 365 19.20 -14.65 8.02
CA GLN A 365 19.75 -14.90 9.36
C GLN A 365 20.19 -13.59 10.05
N GLU A 366 20.81 -12.68 9.34
CA GLU A 366 21.23 -11.39 9.89
C GLU A 366 20.05 -10.49 10.23
N LEU A 367 19.00 -10.45 9.40
CA LEU A 367 17.79 -9.70 9.68
C LEU A 367 17.05 -10.25 10.91
N LEU A 368 16.91 -11.56 11.01
CA LEU A 368 16.32 -12.23 12.17
C LEU A 368 17.14 -11.97 13.45
N TYR A 369 18.47 -11.97 13.36
CA TYR A 369 19.35 -11.66 14.48
C TYR A 369 19.17 -10.22 15.00
N ARG A 370 18.72 -9.30 14.15
CA ARG A 370 18.50 -7.88 14.47
C ARG A 370 17.10 -7.57 14.98
N ASP A 371 16.32 -8.59 15.34
CA ASP A 371 14.97 -8.44 15.86
C ASP A 371 14.05 -7.68 14.88
N THR A 372 14.09 -8.10 13.61
CA THR A 372 13.34 -7.50 12.52
C THR A 372 12.39 -8.54 11.92
N ALA A 373 11.13 -8.18 11.74
CA ALA A 373 10.21 -9.00 11.00
C ALA A 373 10.47 -8.88 9.50
N ILE A 374 10.45 -10.02 8.81
CA ILE A 374 10.53 -10.07 7.35
C ILE A 374 9.22 -10.64 6.85
N LEU A 375 8.62 -9.93 5.92
CA LEU A 375 7.44 -10.36 5.21
C LEU A 375 7.82 -10.63 3.75
N THR A 376 7.72 -11.87 3.31
CA THR A 376 7.86 -12.22 1.89
C THR A 376 6.46 -12.44 1.34
N TYR A 377 6.01 -11.57 0.44
CA TYR A 377 4.66 -11.61 -0.12
C TYR A 377 4.62 -12.14 -1.56
N GLY A 378 5.77 -12.34 -2.19
CA GLY A 378 5.83 -12.77 -3.58
C GLY A 378 5.25 -11.69 -4.51
N THR A 379 4.51 -12.11 -5.53
CA THR A 379 3.82 -11.22 -6.49
C THR A 379 2.35 -11.01 -6.15
N ALA A 380 1.93 -11.30 -4.91
CA ALA A 380 0.54 -11.12 -4.51
C ALA A 380 0.22 -9.62 -4.38
N PRO A 381 -0.84 -9.11 -5.02
CA PRO A 381 -1.23 -7.71 -4.88
C PRO A 381 -1.63 -7.38 -3.45
N LEU A 382 -1.44 -6.13 -3.03
CA LEU A 382 -1.83 -5.60 -1.72
C LEU A 382 -3.34 -5.77 -1.41
N ALA A 383 -4.14 -5.86 -2.46
CA ALA A 383 -5.57 -6.14 -2.36
C ALA A 383 -5.90 -7.62 -2.09
N SER A 384 -4.90 -8.51 -2.12
CA SER A 384 -5.12 -9.94 -1.95
C SER A 384 -4.83 -10.37 -0.51
N SER A 385 -5.78 -11.04 0.13
CA SER A 385 -5.58 -11.78 1.38
C SER A 385 -4.95 -13.16 1.16
N ALA A 386 -4.18 -13.31 0.09
CA ALA A 386 -3.47 -14.56 -0.19
C ALA A 386 -2.49 -14.88 0.95
N LEU A 387 -2.46 -16.13 1.34
CA LEU A 387 -1.47 -16.59 2.31
C LEU A 387 -0.06 -16.35 1.75
N PRO A 388 0.90 -15.92 2.58
CA PRO A 388 2.27 -15.72 2.14
C PRO A 388 2.83 -16.95 1.42
N PRO A 389 3.71 -16.78 0.42
CA PRO A 389 4.33 -17.89 -0.27
C PRO A 389 5.15 -18.76 0.71
N GLY A 390 5.18 -20.06 0.46
CA GLY A 390 5.97 -21.01 1.27
C GLY A 390 5.23 -21.62 2.45
N ILE A 391 3.99 -21.24 2.73
CA ILE A 391 3.16 -21.88 3.77
C ILE A 391 2.83 -23.30 3.35
N GLY A 392 3.24 -24.26 4.16
CA GLY A 392 3.09 -25.71 3.90
C GLY A 392 1.93 -26.36 4.63
N SER A 393 1.33 -25.70 5.64
CA SER A 393 0.28 -26.28 6.48
C SER A 393 -0.71 -25.24 7.02
N VAL A 394 -1.92 -25.72 7.39
CA VAL A 394 -2.94 -24.87 8.03
C VAL A 394 -2.43 -24.30 9.36
N THR A 395 -1.61 -25.06 10.10
CA THR A 395 -1.02 -24.59 11.36
C THR A 395 -0.12 -23.37 11.12
N GLU A 396 0.77 -23.44 10.12
CA GLU A 396 1.63 -22.31 9.74
C GLU A 396 0.81 -21.12 9.28
N ALA A 397 -0.26 -21.35 8.49
CA ALA A 397 -1.17 -20.29 8.06
C ALA A 397 -1.81 -19.57 9.27
N ILE A 398 -2.34 -20.32 10.22
CA ILE A 398 -2.93 -19.75 11.45
C ILE A 398 -1.87 -19.01 12.28
N GLU A 399 -0.66 -19.54 12.41
CA GLU A 399 0.44 -18.86 13.11
C GLU A 399 0.78 -17.52 12.44
N GLN A 400 0.83 -17.49 11.11
CA GLN A 400 1.07 -16.24 10.36
C GLN A 400 -0.06 -15.22 10.54
N LEU A 401 -1.31 -15.67 10.46
CA LEU A 401 -2.48 -14.80 10.61
C LEU A 401 -2.75 -14.38 12.07
N THR A 402 -2.05 -14.93 13.05
CA THR A 402 -2.23 -14.61 14.46
C THR A 402 -0.96 -14.01 15.07
N THR A 403 -0.04 -14.82 15.57
CA THR A 403 1.19 -14.35 16.25
C THR A 403 2.16 -13.68 15.29
N GLY A 404 2.27 -14.14 14.06
CA GLY A 404 3.10 -13.53 13.01
C GLY A 404 2.61 -12.14 12.67
N ALA A 405 1.33 -12.00 12.32
CA ALA A 405 0.73 -10.70 11.99
C ALA A 405 0.78 -9.74 13.20
N ALA A 406 0.53 -10.24 14.43
CA ALA A 406 0.64 -9.42 15.64
C ALA A 406 2.06 -8.86 15.84
N ALA A 407 3.10 -9.63 15.46
CA ALA A 407 4.49 -9.17 15.52
C ALA A 407 4.75 -8.06 14.48
N ILE A 408 4.26 -8.22 13.25
CA ILE A 408 4.37 -7.22 12.20
C ILE A 408 3.68 -5.92 12.61
N ILE A 409 2.45 -6.00 13.10
CA ILE A 409 1.67 -4.84 13.59
C ILE A 409 2.35 -4.17 14.82
N GLY A 410 3.25 -4.85 15.51
CA GLY A 410 3.85 -4.36 16.76
C GLY A 410 2.99 -4.60 18.01
N MET A 411 2.02 -5.53 17.95
CA MET A 411 1.05 -5.80 19.00
C MET A 411 1.18 -7.20 19.62
N SER A 412 2.36 -7.82 19.60
CA SER A 412 2.62 -9.18 20.08
C SER A 412 2.22 -9.43 21.55
N GLU A 413 2.20 -8.37 22.37
CA GLU A 413 1.80 -8.46 23.78
C GLU A 413 0.29 -8.38 24.00
N LYS A 414 -0.49 -8.09 22.92
CA LYS A 414 -1.95 -7.85 23.00
C LYS A 414 -2.77 -8.67 22.02
N LEU A 415 -2.21 -9.07 20.88
CA LEU A 415 -2.90 -9.77 19.79
C LEU A 415 -2.25 -11.14 19.50
N GLY A 416 -2.98 -12.00 18.79
CA GLY A 416 -2.51 -13.26 18.25
C GLY A 416 -2.56 -14.44 19.22
N LYS A 417 -3.04 -14.28 20.46
CA LYS A 417 -3.15 -15.36 21.45
C LYS A 417 -4.43 -15.29 22.28
N ILE A 418 -4.93 -16.45 22.66
CA ILE A 418 -6.00 -16.58 23.66
C ILE A 418 -5.33 -16.76 25.03
N ALA A 419 -5.02 -15.66 25.71
CA ALA A 419 -4.34 -15.68 26.99
C ALA A 419 -4.73 -14.49 27.87
N ALA A 420 -4.49 -14.59 29.18
CA ALA A 420 -4.73 -13.48 30.10
C ALA A 420 -3.82 -12.28 29.74
N GLY A 421 -4.41 -11.09 29.64
CA GLY A 421 -3.71 -9.86 29.25
C GLY A 421 -3.81 -9.53 27.75
N TYR A 422 -4.24 -10.48 26.92
CA TYR A 422 -4.51 -10.27 25.49
C TYR A 422 -5.90 -9.69 25.28
N LEU A 423 -6.09 -9.03 24.16
CA LEU A 423 -7.37 -8.50 23.73
C LEU A 423 -8.34 -9.65 23.41
N ALA A 424 -9.62 -9.42 23.64
CA ALA A 424 -10.67 -10.41 23.43
C ALA A 424 -11.11 -10.43 21.97
N ASP A 425 -10.19 -10.82 21.09
CA ASP A 425 -10.40 -10.95 19.66
C ASP A 425 -10.34 -12.43 19.26
N PHE A 426 -11.45 -12.92 18.68
CA PHE A 426 -11.63 -14.34 18.38
C PHE A 426 -12.25 -14.55 17.01
N THR A 427 -11.82 -15.64 16.37
CA THR A 427 -12.43 -16.17 15.15
C THR A 427 -12.95 -17.57 15.44
N LEU A 428 -14.20 -17.83 15.11
CA LEU A 428 -14.88 -19.10 15.34
C LEU A 428 -15.25 -19.77 14.02
N PHE A 429 -15.11 -21.10 14.00
CA PHE A 429 -15.46 -21.94 12.86
C PHE A 429 -16.39 -23.06 13.26
N GLU A 430 -17.32 -23.46 12.37
CA GLU A 430 -18.18 -24.62 12.56
C GLU A 430 -17.39 -25.93 12.56
N THR A 431 -16.36 -26.01 11.71
CA THR A 431 -15.49 -27.19 11.58
C THR A 431 -14.06 -26.81 11.91
N ASN A 432 -13.29 -27.76 12.45
CA ASN A 432 -11.89 -27.51 12.80
C ASN A 432 -11.03 -27.26 11.55
N PRO A 433 -10.50 -26.05 11.35
CA PRO A 433 -9.63 -25.76 10.19
C PRO A 433 -8.41 -26.67 10.10
N LEU A 434 -7.88 -27.14 11.24
CA LEU A 434 -6.70 -27.98 11.30
C LEU A 434 -6.92 -29.39 10.71
N ASP A 435 -8.17 -29.81 10.52
CA ASP A 435 -8.51 -31.08 9.92
C ASP A 435 -8.60 -31.00 8.39
N GLY A 436 -8.51 -29.77 7.83
CA GLY A 436 -8.64 -29.48 6.40
C GLY A 436 -7.29 -29.32 5.67
N SER A 437 -7.38 -29.08 4.36
CA SER A 437 -6.25 -28.66 3.53
C SER A 437 -6.12 -27.12 3.52
N LEU A 438 -4.94 -26.59 3.12
CA LEU A 438 -4.76 -25.15 2.92
C LEU A 438 -5.78 -24.54 1.96
N GLN A 439 -6.11 -25.23 0.87
CA GLN A 439 -7.12 -24.75 -0.08
C GLN A 439 -8.53 -24.67 0.53
N GLN A 440 -8.85 -25.57 1.46
CA GLN A 440 -10.13 -25.53 2.19
C GLN A 440 -10.10 -24.39 3.20
N PHE A 441 -9.02 -24.25 3.93
CA PHE A 441 -8.84 -23.17 4.91
C PHE A 441 -8.93 -21.79 4.25
N ALA A 442 -8.27 -21.58 3.11
CA ALA A 442 -8.31 -20.31 2.38
C ALA A 442 -9.71 -19.89 1.88
N LYS A 443 -10.66 -20.83 1.84
CA LYS A 443 -12.05 -20.59 1.44
C LYS A 443 -13.03 -20.68 2.60
N GLN A 444 -12.54 -21.00 3.79
CA GLN A 444 -13.39 -21.21 4.95
C GLN A 444 -13.81 -19.87 5.55
N GLN A 445 -15.09 -19.64 5.63
CA GLN A 445 -15.66 -18.49 6.34
C GLN A 445 -15.75 -18.77 7.84
N ALA A 446 -15.61 -17.72 8.62
CA ALA A 446 -15.91 -17.77 10.05
C ALA A 446 -17.43 -17.91 10.25
N CYS A 447 -17.82 -18.59 11.31
CA CYS A 447 -19.24 -18.58 11.74
C CYS A 447 -19.51 -17.44 12.72
N MET A 448 -18.48 -16.90 13.37
CA MET A 448 -18.56 -15.74 14.24
C MET A 448 -17.21 -15.07 14.37
N THR A 449 -17.19 -13.75 14.39
CA THR A 449 -15.98 -12.94 14.62
C THR A 449 -16.25 -11.97 15.77
N VAL A 450 -15.31 -11.92 16.72
CA VAL A 450 -15.40 -11.14 17.95
C VAL A 450 -14.20 -10.20 18.04
N VAL A 451 -14.44 -8.91 18.26
CA VAL A 451 -13.41 -7.88 18.44
C VAL A 451 -13.64 -7.13 19.73
N GLY A 452 -12.63 -7.14 20.61
CA GLY A 452 -12.74 -6.50 21.92
C GLY A 452 -13.88 -7.06 22.81
N GLY A 453 -14.26 -8.32 22.59
CA GLY A 453 -15.38 -8.97 23.29
C GLY A 453 -16.76 -8.69 22.69
N SER A 454 -16.86 -7.89 21.62
CA SER A 454 -18.10 -7.61 20.90
C SER A 454 -18.20 -8.49 19.66
N ILE A 455 -19.35 -9.11 19.41
CA ILE A 455 -19.60 -9.85 18.17
C ILE A 455 -19.75 -8.82 17.05
N VAL A 456 -18.88 -8.91 16.05
CA VAL A 456 -18.86 -8.02 14.88
C VAL A 456 -19.37 -8.72 13.61
N TYR A 457 -19.42 -10.05 13.63
CA TYR A 457 -19.99 -10.87 12.58
C TYR A 457 -20.58 -12.15 13.18
N ASP A 458 -21.78 -12.54 12.74
CA ASP A 458 -22.46 -13.79 13.10
C ASP A 458 -23.23 -14.28 11.89
N ALA A 459 -22.70 -15.34 11.25
CA ALA A 459 -23.28 -15.95 10.06
C ALA A 459 -24.74 -16.38 10.22
N GLN A 460 -25.16 -16.70 11.44
CA GLN A 460 -26.52 -17.12 11.73
C GLN A 460 -27.49 -15.94 11.78
N SER A 461 -27.04 -14.81 12.31
CA SER A 461 -27.83 -13.56 12.37
C SER A 461 -28.02 -12.96 10.97
N GLU A 462 -27.03 -13.02 10.11
CA GLU A 462 -27.11 -12.51 8.75
C GLU A 462 -27.99 -13.38 7.84
N ALA A 463 -27.89 -14.72 7.96
CA ALA A 463 -28.78 -15.63 7.25
C ALA A 463 -30.26 -15.39 7.61
N ASP A 464 -30.57 -15.08 8.88
CA ASP A 464 -31.92 -14.74 9.32
C ASP A 464 -32.38 -13.38 8.76
N MET A 465 -31.48 -12.39 8.63
CA MET A 465 -31.77 -11.09 8.02
C MET A 465 -32.02 -11.19 6.51
N ASP A 466 -31.24 -11.99 5.80
CA ASP A 466 -31.43 -12.23 4.38
C ASP A 466 -32.72 -12.99 4.09
N LEU A 467 -33.07 -13.95 4.93
CA LEU A 467 -34.36 -14.63 4.85
C LEU A 467 -35.53 -13.67 5.03
N TYR A 468 -35.37 -12.71 5.95
CA TYR A 468 -36.39 -11.67 6.19
C TYR A 468 -36.51 -10.70 5.02
N ARG A 469 -35.40 -10.30 4.40
CA ARG A 469 -35.37 -9.46 3.18
C ARG A 469 -36.04 -10.19 2.00
N ILE A 470 -35.71 -11.45 1.75
CA ILE A 470 -36.30 -12.26 0.70
C ILE A 470 -37.80 -12.43 0.90
N MET A 471 -38.26 -12.69 2.13
CA MET A 471 -39.68 -12.83 2.45
C MET A 471 -40.44 -11.52 2.32
N SER A 472 -39.82 -10.37 2.66
CA SER A 472 -40.45 -9.06 2.53
C SER A 472 -40.56 -8.58 1.07
N THR A 473 -39.66 -8.96 0.20
CA THR A 473 -39.71 -8.66 -1.25
C THR A 473 -40.68 -9.56 -2.02
N GLN A 474 -41.09 -10.69 -1.49
CA GLN A 474 -42.11 -11.57 -2.11
C GLN A 474 -43.56 -11.20 -1.73
N GLN A 475 -43.75 -10.22 -0.83
CA GLN A 475 -45.09 -9.73 -0.42
C GLN A 475 -45.48 -8.39 -1.06
N LEU A 476 -44.69 -7.85 -1.99
CA LEU A 476 -45.02 -6.72 -2.85
C LEU A 476 -45.19 -7.17 -4.30
#